data_cdfb5423634ea42cc1ee62af51c33f6f
#
_entry.id   cdfb5423634ea42cc1ee62af51c33f6f
#
_cell.length_a   1.000
_cell.length_b   1.000
_cell.length_c   1.000
_cell.angle_alpha   90.00
_cell.angle_beta   90.00
_cell.angle_gamma   90.00
#
_symmetry.space_group_name_H-M   'P 1'
#
loop_
_entity.id
_entity.type
_entity.pdbx_description
1 polymer ?
#
loop_
_entity_poly.entity_id
_entity_poly.type
_entity_poly.pdbx_seq_one_letter_code
_entity_poly.pdbx_strand_id
1 'polypeptide(L)'
;MSFKEMPLMSDKKGIVLFYPYIPKKSFSSLKNVLSGRWIGQGPMVDKFEKKFSKKFSNNHSCVATGAGTDALHIAYILAGLKYGDEVIAPVYTCTATNIPFLYMGVKIKFADVDPTTMNISIESVKKLITSKTKAIVCTHYGGLPCDMDELKKIASKNKIPIIEDAA
;
A
#
# COMPACT_ATOMS: atom_id res chain seq x y z
N MET A 1 13.51 16.29 28.34
CA MET A 1 14.09 15.03 27.84
C MET A 1 14.58 15.27 26.42
N SER A 2 15.90 15.28 26.21
CA SER A 2 16.44 15.26 24.84
C SER A 2 16.23 13.85 24.29
N PHE A 3 15.44 13.72 23.24
CA PHE A 3 15.48 12.52 22.43
C PHE A 3 16.91 12.44 21.87
N LYS A 4 17.76 11.64 22.47
CA LYS A 4 18.96 11.17 21.79
C LYS A 4 18.47 10.52 20.51
N GLU A 5 18.94 11.00 19.36
CA GLU A 5 18.79 10.25 18.12
C GLU A 5 19.22 8.82 18.44
N MET A 6 18.31 7.87 18.32
CA MET A 6 18.72 6.48 18.43
C MET A 6 19.83 6.31 17.39
N PRO A 7 21.03 5.90 17.81
CA PRO A 7 22.07 5.66 16.84
C PRO A 7 21.46 4.69 15.82
N LEU A 8 21.56 5.04 14.53
CA LEU A 8 21.47 4.04 13.48
C LEU A 8 22.18 2.83 14.06
N MET A 9 21.54 1.68 14.13
CA MET A 9 22.22 0.44 14.43
C MET A 9 23.21 0.21 13.29
N SER A 10 24.22 1.06 13.27
CA SER A 10 25.41 0.86 12.50
C SER A 10 26.26 -0.13 13.27
N ASP A 11 25.85 -1.36 13.20
CA ASP A 11 26.87 -2.37 13.10
C ASP A 11 27.71 -1.90 11.91
N LYS A 12 28.99 -1.60 12.14
CA LYS A 12 29.93 -1.06 11.13
C LYS A 12 30.02 -1.92 9.85
N LYS A 13 29.23 -2.99 9.74
CA LYS A 13 29.16 -3.98 8.66
C LYS A 13 27.79 -4.13 8.01
N GLY A 14 26.73 -3.48 8.51
CA GLY A 14 25.37 -3.63 8.00
C GLY A 14 24.89 -2.41 7.20
N ILE A 15 24.21 -2.65 6.11
CA ILE A 15 23.44 -1.62 5.38
C ILE A 15 22.01 -1.64 5.92
N VAL A 16 21.56 -0.52 6.49
CA VAL A 16 20.17 -0.38 6.95
C VAL A 16 19.28 -0.16 5.74
N LEU A 17 18.41 -1.12 5.46
CA LEU A 17 17.50 -1.06 4.32
C LEU A 17 16.35 -0.08 4.54
N PHE A 18 15.82 -0.01 5.75
CA PHE A 18 14.69 0.86 6.10
C PHE A 18 15.03 1.72 7.32
N TYR A 19 14.89 3.03 7.16
CA TYR A 19 15.06 3.98 8.27
C TYR A 19 13.99 5.07 8.17
N PRO A 20 13.10 5.20 9.17
CA PRO A 20 12.05 6.21 9.14
C PRO A 20 12.66 7.61 9.34
N TYR A 21 12.41 8.50 8.40
CA TYR A 21 12.77 9.91 8.53
C TYR A 21 11.63 10.69 9.17
N ILE A 22 11.89 11.27 10.36
CA ILE A 22 10.93 12.11 11.08
C ILE A 22 11.45 13.55 11.10
N PRO A 23 10.82 14.50 10.37
CA PRO A 23 11.22 15.89 10.40
C PRO A 23 11.12 16.48 11.82
N LYS A 24 12.10 17.29 12.24
CA LYS A 24 12.11 17.92 13.58
C LYS A 24 10.84 18.70 13.89
N LYS A 25 10.26 19.39 12.92
CA LYS A 25 9.01 20.12 13.11
C LYS A 25 7.79 19.24 13.39
N SER A 26 7.85 17.94 13.10
CA SER A 26 6.78 16.99 13.43
C SER A 26 6.54 16.89 14.93
N PHE A 27 7.61 17.06 15.74
CA PHE A 27 7.48 17.03 17.20
C PHE A 27 6.62 18.19 17.75
N SER A 28 6.77 19.41 17.22
CA SER A 28 5.92 20.53 17.63
C SER A 28 4.47 20.35 17.21
N SER A 29 4.23 19.82 16.02
CA SER A 29 2.88 19.50 15.53
C SER A 29 2.23 18.41 16.40
N LEU A 30 2.97 17.36 16.72
CA LEU A 30 2.49 16.28 17.59
C LEU A 30 2.19 16.81 19.01
N LYS A 31 3.07 17.61 19.58
CA LYS A 31 2.82 18.25 20.89
C LYS A 31 1.51 19.03 20.89
N ASN A 32 1.25 19.82 19.85
CA ASN A 32 0.02 20.60 19.74
C ASN A 32 -1.23 19.73 19.68
N VAL A 33 -1.17 18.61 18.93
CA VAL A 33 -2.29 17.65 18.86
C VAL A 33 -2.53 16.99 20.22
N LEU A 34 -1.46 16.49 20.86
CA LEU A 34 -1.55 15.79 22.17
C LEU A 34 -1.99 16.72 23.30
N SER A 35 -1.75 18.04 23.19
CA SER A 35 -2.24 19.04 24.16
C SER A 35 -3.67 19.48 23.88
N GLY A 36 -4.29 19.02 22.81
CA GLY A 36 -5.66 19.35 22.39
C GLY A 36 -6.67 18.27 22.80
N ARG A 37 -7.94 18.49 22.36
CA ARG A 37 -9.04 17.55 22.59
C ARG A 37 -9.06 16.37 21.60
N TRP A 38 -8.47 16.55 20.41
CA TRP A 38 -8.58 15.65 19.28
C TRP A 38 -7.27 14.91 19.05
N ILE A 39 -7.10 13.80 19.74
CA ILE A 39 -5.92 12.93 19.61
C ILE A 39 -6.13 11.76 18.64
N GLY A 40 -7.34 11.57 18.16
CA GLY A 40 -7.71 10.59 17.12
C GLY A 40 -8.15 11.30 15.85
N GLN A 41 -9.21 10.80 15.23
CA GLN A 41 -9.80 11.44 14.05
C GLN A 41 -10.39 12.80 14.42
N GLY A 42 -10.01 13.84 13.69
CA GLY A 42 -10.43 15.21 13.95
C GLY A 42 -9.86 16.18 12.92
N PRO A 43 -9.87 17.51 13.21
CA PRO A 43 -9.53 18.54 12.22
C PRO A 43 -8.17 18.39 11.52
N MET A 44 -7.20 17.74 12.17
CA MET A 44 -5.89 17.50 11.55
C MET A 44 -5.93 16.38 10.54
N VAL A 45 -6.75 15.35 10.79
CA VAL A 45 -7.00 14.27 9.82
C VAL A 45 -7.75 14.81 8.62
N ASP A 46 -8.82 15.58 8.83
CA ASP A 46 -9.58 16.24 7.74
C ASP A 46 -8.66 17.10 6.86
N LYS A 47 -7.76 17.86 7.49
CA LYS A 47 -6.78 18.68 6.76
C LYS A 47 -5.79 17.84 5.98
N PHE A 48 -5.37 16.70 6.52
CA PHE A 48 -4.50 15.77 5.83
C PHE A 48 -5.20 15.18 4.60
N GLU A 49 -6.40 14.63 4.77
CA GLU A 49 -7.19 14.01 3.70
C GLU A 49 -7.45 14.99 2.55
N LYS A 50 -7.86 16.23 2.86
CA LYS A 50 -8.06 17.28 1.85
C LYS A 50 -6.79 17.62 1.09
N LYS A 51 -5.65 17.72 1.77
CA LYS A 51 -4.37 17.99 1.13
C LYS A 51 -3.88 16.83 0.28
N PHE A 52 -4.05 15.62 0.77
CA PHE A 52 -3.68 14.39 0.06
C PHE A 52 -4.53 14.24 -1.21
N SER A 53 -5.85 14.39 -1.08
CA SER A 53 -6.81 14.37 -2.18
C SER A 53 -6.38 15.34 -3.29
N LYS A 54 -6.12 16.59 -2.94
CA LYS A 54 -5.71 17.62 -3.91
C LYS A 54 -4.37 17.31 -4.58
N LYS A 55 -3.42 16.74 -3.84
CA LYS A 55 -2.04 16.56 -4.34
C LYS A 55 -1.86 15.26 -5.12
N PHE A 56 -2.52 14.18 -4.72
CA PHE A 56 -2.20 12.83 -5.19
C PHE A 56 -3.37 12.10 -5.86
N SER A 57 -4.61 12.52 -5.65
CA SER A 57 -5.77 11.78 -6.16
C SER A 57 -6.74 12.63 -6.99
N ASN A 58 -6.26 13.66 -7.66
CA ASN A 58 -7.07 14.52 -8.56
C ASN A 58 -8.41 14.98 -7.93
N ASN A 59 -8.39 15.33 -6.63
CA ASN A 59 -9.55 15.70 -5.81
C ASN A 59 -10.57 14.57 -5.57
N HIS A 60 -10.23 13.31 -5.83
CA HIS A 60 -11.04 12.20 -5.34
C HIS A 60 -10.95 12.10 -3.83
N SER A 61 -12.00 11.62 -3.19
CA SER A 61 -12.05 11.46 -1.73
C SER A 61 -10.95 10.52 -1.25
N CYS A 62 -10.33 10.90 -0.13
CA CYS A 62 -9.32 10.12 0.56
C CYS A 62 -9.76 9.88 1.99
N VAL A 63 -9.42 8.73 2.52
CA VAL A 63 -9.69 8.34 3.92
C VAL A 63 -8.39 7.93 4.56
N ALA A 64 -8.04 8.57 5.67
CA ALA A 64 -6.90 8.16 6.48
C ALA A 64 -7.25 6.95 7.33
N THR A 65 -6.34 5.99 7.42
CA THR A 65 -6.48 4.76 8.19
C THR A 65 -5.37 4.63 9.21
N GLY A 66 -5.49 3.68 10.14
CA GLY A 66 -4.50 3.44 11.17
C GLY A 66 -3.21 2.84 10.64
N ALA A 67 -3.29 2.10 9.54
CA ALA A 67 -2.16 1.44 8.89
C ALA A 67 -2.42 1.24 7.38
N GLY A 68 -1.35 1.04 6.61
CA GLY A 68 -1.46 0.66 5.19
C GLY A 68 -2.22 -0.65 5.00
N THR A 69 -2.08 -1.60 5.93
CA THR A 69 -2.86 -2.85 5.94
C THR A 69 -4.36 -2.60 5.96
N ASP A 70 -4.81 -1.64 6.78
CA ASP A 70 -6.23 -1.29 6.88
C ASP A 70 -6.71 -0.62 5.60
N ALA A 71 -5.89 0.25 5.01
CA ALA A 71 -6.19 0.90 3.73
C ALA A 71 -6.38 -0.13 2.62
N LEU A 72 -5.47 -1.10 2.51
CA LEU A 72 -5.55 -2.18 1.54
C LEU A 72 -6.78 -3.06 1.78
N HIS A 73 -7.06 -3.42 3.03
CA HIS A 73 -8.25 -4.20 3.37
C HIS A 73 -9.55 -3.50 2.93
N ILE A 74 -9.66 -2.20 3.21
CA ILE A 74 -10.80 -1.39 2.76
C ILE A 74 -10.86 -1.33 1.23
N ALA A 75 -9.72 -1.15 0.55
CA ALA A 75 -9.67 -1.14 -0.91
C ALA A 75 -10.15 -2.46 -1.52
N TYR A 76 -9.80 -3.60 -0.93
CA TYR A 76 -10.27 -4.91 -1.38
C TYR A 76 -11.78 -5.09 -1.20
N ILE A 77 -12.34 -4.62 -0.07
CA ILE A 77 -13.79 -4.61 0.16
C ILE A 77 -14.49 -3.73 -0.87
N LEU A 78 -13.97 -2.52 -1.13
CA LEU A 78 -14.51 -1.59 -2.12
C LEU A 78 -14.41 -2.12 -3.55
N ALA A 79 -13.38 -2.92 -3.84
CA ALA A 79 -13.27 -3.63 -5.12
C ALA A 79 -14.29 -4.77 -5.25
N GLY A 80 -15.10 -5.03 -4.23
CA GLY A 80 -16.16 -6.02 -4.23
C GLY A 80 -15.69 -7.46 -4.02
N LEU A 81 -14.46 -7.66 -3.52
CA LEU A 81 -13.92 -8.99 -3.26
C LEU A 81 -14.67 -9.68 -2.12
N LYS A 82 -14.93 -10.97 -2.28
CA LYS A 82 -15.72 -11.80 -1.38
C LYS A 82 -15.03 -13.13 -1.10
N TYR A 83 -15.49 -13.82 -0.07
CA TYR A 83 -15.06 -15.18 0.25
C TYR A 83 -15.12 -16.08 -0.99
N GLY A 84 -14.03 -16.79 -1.23
CA GLY A 84 -13.89 -17.72 -2.37
C GLY A 84 -13.45 -17.10 -3.69
N ASP A 85 -13.45 -15.77 -3.82
CA ASP A 85 -12.89 -15.06 -4.97
C ASP A 85 -11.40 -15.35 -5.13
N GLU A 86 -10.88 -15.08 -6.34
CA GLU A 86 -9.48 -15.28 -6.67
C GLU A 86 -8.85 -13.95 -7.07
N VAL A 87 -7.67 -13.65 -6.54
CA VAL A 87 -6.89 -12.46 -6.88
C VAL A 87 -5.48 -12.84 -7.31
N ILE A 88 -4.87 -12.03 -8.15
CA ILE A 88 -3.45 -12.11 -8.48
C ILE A 88 -2.71 -11.03 -7.69
N ALA A 89 -1.70 -11.41 -6.93
CA ALA A 89 -0.90 -10.50 -6.11
C ALA A 89 0.59 -10.90 -6.18
N PRO A 90 1.53 -9.97 -5.95
CA PRO A 90 2.95 -10.29 -6.01
C PRO A 90 3.35 -11.21 -4.87
N VAL A 91 4.24 -12.17 -5.15
CA VAL A 91 4.83 -13.03 -4.11
C VAL A 91 5.83 -12.27 -3.25
N TYR A 92 6.49 -11.28 -3.81
CA TYR A 92 7.48 -10.45 -3.13
C TYR A 92 6.91 -9.08 -2.79
N THR A 93 6.49 -8.92 -1.55
CA THR A 93 5.94 -7.69 -0.99
C THR A 93 5.91 -7.77 0.54
N CYS A 94 5.53 -6.68 1.21
CA CYS A 94 5.20 -6.73 2.63
C CYS A 94 3.95 -7.60 2.85
N THR A 95 3.92 -8.34 3.96
CA THR A 95 2.73 -9.14 4.34
C THR A 95 1.45 -8.32 4.41
N ALA A 96 1.56 -7.01 4.68
CA ALA A 96 0.45 -6.07 4.70
C ALA A 96 -0.39 -6.10 3.42
N THR A 97 0.23 -6.31 2.25
CA THR A 97 -0.46 -6.41 0.97
C THR A 97 -1.35 -7.66 0.89
N ASN A 98 -0.87 -8.79 1.41
CA ASN A 98 -1.51 -10.09 1.18
C ASN A 98 -2.35 -10.60 2.37
N ILE A 99 -2.06 -10.14 3.59
CA ILE A 99 -2.71 -10.66 4.80
C ILE A 99 -4.24 -10.40 4.84
N PRO A 100 -4.78 -9.27 4.33
CA PRO A 100 -6.22 -9.04 4.35
C PRO A 100 -7.01 -10.08 3.55
N PHE A 101 -6.42 -10.67 2.49
CA PHE A 101 -7.08 -11.72 1.73
C PHE A 101 -7.36 -12.97 2.56
N LEU A 102 -6.46 -13.29 3.51
CA LEU A 102 -6.67 -14.42 4.42
C LEU A 102 -7.88 -14.17 5.33
N TYR A 103 -8.04 -12.95 5.83
CA TYR A 103 -9.20 -12.57 6.65
C TYR A 103 -10.51 -12.60 5.86
N MET A 104 -10.45 -12.26 4.58
CA MET A 104 -11.61 -12.25 3.68
C MET A 104 -11.92 -13.63 3.09
N GLY A 105 -11.04 -14.63 3.27
CA GLY A 105 -11.16 -15.93 2.63
C GLY A 105 -11.03 -15.88 1.10
N VAL A 106 -10.29 -14.90 0.58
CA VAL A 106 -9.97 -14.73 -0.83
C VAL A 106 -8.74 -15.57 -1.17
N LYS A 107 -8.77 -16.25 -2.31
CA LYS A 107 -7.67 -17.10 -2.78
C LYS A 107 -6.65 -16.26 -3.54
N ILE A 108 -5.40 -16.33 -3.09
CA ILE A 108 -4.29 -15.61 -3.74
C ILE A 108 -3.62 -16.52 -4.76
N LYS A 109 -3.48 -16.04 -5.99
CA LYS A 109 -2.52 -16.54 -6.96
C LYS A 109 -1.29 -15.65 -6.96
N PHE A 110 -0.21 -16.17 -6.47
CA PHE A 110 1.04 -15.42 -6.38
C PHE A 110 1.70 -15.32 -7.75
N ALA A 111 1.79 -14.08 -8.24
CA ALA A 111 2.60 -13.76 -9.40
C ALA A 111 4.06 -13.57 -8.99
N ASP A 112 4.95 -14.04 -9.82
CA ASP A 112 6.38 -13.81 -9.68
C ASP A 112 6.71 -12.34 -9.93
N VAL A 113 7.93 -11.94 -9.63
CA VAL A 113 8.43 -10.59 -9.85
C VAL A 113 9.47 -10.55 -10.96
N ASP A 114 9.61 -9.41 -11.60
CA ASP A 114 10.72 -9.13 -12.49
C ASP A 114 12.00 -8.94 -11.66
N PRO A 115 13.08 -9.70 -11.90
CA PRO A 115 14.28 -9.65 -11.08
C PRO A 115 15.05 -8.33 -11.18
N THR A 116 14.77 -7.51 -12.17
CA THR A 116 15.45 -6.22 -12.37
C THR A 116 14.76 -5.08 -11.63
N THR A 117 13.44 -5.16 -11.47
CA THR A 117 12.62 -4.12 -10.86
C THR A 117 12.03 -4.52 -9.52
N MET A 118 11.98 -5.82 -9.23
CA MET A 118 11.28 -6.43 -8.10
C MET A 118 9.76 -6.18 -8.11
N ASN A 119 9.23 -5.57 -9.15
CA ASN A 119 7.82 -5.38 -9.37
C ASN A 119 7.16 -6.65 -9.94
N ILE A 120 5.83 -6.73 -9.85
CA ILE A 120 5.06 -7.87 -10.35
C ILE A 120 5.36 -8.13 -11.84
N SER A 121 5.64 -9.38 -12.19
CA SER A 121 5.93 -9.80 -13.56
C SER A 121 4.66 -9.84 -14.40
N ILE A 122 4.61 -9.07 -15.47
CA ILE A 122 3.52 -9.03 -16.43
C ILE A 122 3.27 -10.42 -17.04
N GLU A 123 4.34 -11.13 -17.39
CA GLU A 123 4.24 -12.48 -17.95
C GLU A 123 3.66 -13.49 -16.95
N SER A 124 4.02 -13.34 -15.66
CA SER A 124 3.43 -14.17 -14.61
C SER A 124 1.94 -13.87 -14.44
N VAL A 125 1.55 -12.58 -14.43
CA VAL A 125 0.13 -12.18 -14.38
C VAL A 125 -0.66 -12.78 -15.55
N LYS A 126 -0.15 -12.66 -16.79
CA LYS A 126 -0.80 -13.23 -17.99
C LYS A 126 -1.05 -14.75 -17.88
N LYS A 127 -0.10 -15.48 -17.26
CA LYS A 127 -0.23 -16.94 -17.08
C LYS A 127 -1.24 -17.33 -16.00
N LEU A 128 -1.40 -16.47 -14.97
CA LEU A 128 -2.24 -16.77 -13.82
C LEU A 128 -3.70 -16.35 -13.97
N ILE A 129 -4.00 -15.43 -14.90
CA ILE A 129 -5.34 -14.90 -15.06
C ILE A 129 -6.32 -15.98 -15.54
N THR A 130 -7.49 -16.03 -14.92
CA THR A 130 -8.59 -16.94 -15.27
C THR A 130 -9.93 -16.22 -15.22
N SER A 131 -11.00 -16.88 -15.63
CA SER A 131 -12.37 -16.36 -15.48
C SER A 131 -12.81 -16.14 -14.02
N LYS A 132 -12.08 -16.73 -13.06
CA LYS A 132 -12.33 -16.57 -11.61
C LYS A 132 -11.54 -15.40 -10.99
N THR A 133 -10.57 -14.84 -11.70
CA THR A 133 -9.78 -13.71 -11.21
C THR A 133 -10.67 -12.48 -11.09
N LYS A 134 -10.70 -11.86 -9.90
CA LYS A 134 -11.54 -10.71 -9.58
C LYS A 134 -10.78 -9.40 -9.45
N ALA A 135 -9.48 -9.45 -9.19
CA ALA A 135 -8.62 -8.27 -9.11
C ALA A 135 -7.16 -8.65 -9.38
N ILE A 136 -6.38 -7.63 -9.75
CA ILE A 136 -4.92 -7.67 -9.73
C ILE A 136 -4.46 -6.66 -8.69
N VAL A 137 -3.54 -7.08 -7.83
CA VAL A 137 -2.86 -6.20 -6.87
C VAL A 137 -1.42 -6.06 -7.30
N CYS A 138 -0.91 -4.85 -7.30
CA CYS A 138 0.49 -4.57 -7.58
C CYS A 138 1.09 -3.69 -6.50
N THR A 139 2.36 -3.90 -6.19
CA THR A 139 3.13 -3.09 -5.24
C THR A 139 4.22 -2.36 -6.01
N HIS A 140 4.30 -1.05 -5.84
CA HIS A 140 5.34 -0.23 -6.44
C HIS A 140 6.61 -0.33 -5.60
N TYR A 141 7.37 -1.42 -5.80
CA TYR A 141 8.47 -1.77 -4.93
C TYR A 141 9.57 -0.70 -4.91
N GLY A 142 9.94 -0.28 -3.69
CA GLY A 142 10.94 0.78 -3.52
C GLY A 142 10.57 2.14 -4.14
N GLY A 143 9.28 2.37 -4.42
CA GLY A 143 8.79 3.58 -5.08
C GLY A 143 8.91 3.57 -6.61
N LEU A 144 9.35 2.44 -7.19
CA LEU A 144 9.39 2.27 -8.65
C LEU A 144 8.01 1.82 -9.15
N PRO A 145 7.32 2.59 -10.00
CA PRO A 145 6.03 2.17 -10.54
C PRO A 145 6.12 0.84 -11.32
N CYS A 146 5.12 -0.01 -11.14
CA CYS A 146 4.91 -1.16 -12.00
C CYS A 146 4.62 -0.74 -13.45
N ASP A 147 4.72 -1.65 -14.40
CA ASP A 147 4.25 -1.41 -15.77
C ASP A 147 2.71 -1.34 -15.79
N MET A 148 2.21 -0.15 -15.42
CA MET A 148 0.78 0.10 -15.29
C MET A 148 0.06 0.05 -16.62
N ASP A 149 0.73 0.34 -17.73
CA ASP A 149 0.11 0.30 -19.05
C ASP A 149 -0.23 -1.15 -19.45
N GLU A 150 0.70 -2.07 -19.23
CA GLU A 150 0.44 -3.48 -19.49
C GLU A 150 -0.56 -4.07 -18.49
N LEU A 151 -0.46 -3.74 -17.20
CA LEU A 151 -1.45 -4.17 -16.20
C LEU A 151 -2.86 -3.67 -16.54
N LYS A 152 -3.01 -2.41 -16.95
CA LYS A 152 -4.30 -1.84 -17.36
C LYS A 152 -4.88 -2.53 -18.59
N LYS A 153 -4.06 -2.88 -19.60
CA LYS A 153 -4.51 -3.66 -20.76
C LYS A 153 -5.08 -5.01 -20.34
N ILE A 154 -4.37 -5.72 -19.45
CA ILE A 154 -4.82 -7.02 -18.94
C ILE A 154 -6.12 -6.87 -18.14
N ALA A 155 -6.16 -5.94 -17.20
CA ALA A 155 -7.30 -5.71 -16.33
C ALA A 155 -8.55 -5.30 -17.13
N SER A 156 -8.42 -4.37 -18.09
CA SER A 156 -9.51 -3.93 -18.95
C SER A 156 -10.08 -5.05 -19.80
N LYS A 157 -9.21 -5.88 -20.41
CA LYS A 157 -9.62 -7.06 -21.18
C LYS A 157 -10.47 -8.02 -20.35
N ASN A 158 -10.15 -8.17 -19.07
CA ASN A 158 -10.82 -9.09 -18.16
C ASN A 158 -11.90 -8.42 -17.30
N LYS A 159 -12.10 -7.09 -17.45
CA LYS A 159 -13.09 -6.30 -16.70
C LYS A 159 -12.91 -6.41 -15.17
N ILE A 160 -11.68 -6.39 -14.71
CA ILE A 160 -11.32 -6.47 -13.29
C ILE A 160 -10.54 -5.22 -12.83
N PRO A 161 -10.66 -4.82 -11.57
CA PRO A 161 -9.90 -3.70 -11.03
C PRO A 161 -8.43 -4.05 -10.80
N ILE A 162 -7.60 -3.00 -10.78
CA ILE A 162 -6.25 -3.03 -10.24
C ILE A 162 -6.27 -2.28 -8.92
N ILE A 163 -5.64 -2.85 -7.90
CA ILE A 163 -5.40 -2.19 -6.62
C ILE A 163 -3.88 -1.95 -6.50
N GLU A 164 -3.51 -0.70 -6.27
CA GLU A 164 -2.12 -0.29 -6.19
C GLU A 164 -1.72 -0.11 -4.73
N ASP A 165 -0.73 -0.87 -4.29
CA ASP A 165 -0.02 -0.67 -3.03
C ASP A 165 1.18 0.25 -3.32
N ALA A 166 1.08 1.48 -2.86
CA ALA A 166 2.07 2.54 -3.06
C ALA A 166 2.75 2.98 -1.74
N ALA A 167 2.83 2.04 -0.76
CA ALA A 167 3.45 2.26 0.53
C ALA A 167 4.98 2.40 0.45
#